data_8e759e90b7bb08449b9c8818e8fbb8bd
#
_entry.id   8e759e90b7bb08449b9c8818e8fbb8bd
#
_cell.length_a   1.000
_cell.length_b   1.000
_cell.length_c   1.000
_cell.angle_alpha   90.00
_cell.angle_beta   90.00
_cell.angle_gamma   90.00
#
_symmetry.space_group_name_H-M   'P 1'
#
loop_
_entity.id
_entity.type
_entity.pdbx_description
1 polymer ?
#
loop_
_entity_poly.entity_id
_entity_poly.type
_entity_poly.pdbx_seq_one_letter_code
_entity_poly.pdbx_strand_id
1 'polypeptide(L)'
;MDAYSSIGMPINYHHWSFGKRFIETERGYKHGQMGLAYEIVINSDPCIAYLMEENTITMQALVMAHACYGHNSFFKGNYLFKTWTDASSIIDYLLFARNYITDCEEKYGVDEVEKLLDSCHALMNYGVDRYKRPQKISLVEETARQKAREDYLQTQVNALWRTIPVHKELEQEKPKERFPSEPQENILYFFEKHAPLLEPWQREVVRIVRKVSQYFYPQKQTQVMNEGWATFWHYTIMNHLYDEGLVSERFIMELVHFAMENFKDESFISQFLSPKVMRDFKLFAVDDNDRHNYVEISAIHNEEGYRMIREKLSSQYNLSNNEPNIQVWNVDLRGDRSLTLRYIPHNRIPLADSHKEVIKHLHRIWGFDVILEQEEPDGRAKILETC
;
A
#
# COMPACT_ATOMS: atom_id res chain seq x y z
N MET A 1 -20.03 5.79 12.80
CA MET A 1 -19.07 6.90 12.97
C MET A 1 -17.75 6.39 13.50
N ASP A 2 -17.70 5.70 14.65
CA ASP A 2 -16.44 5.27 15.29
C ASP A 2 -15.59 4.34 14.42
N ALA A 3 -16.22 3.41 13.68
CA ALA A 3 -15.51 2.51 12.77
C ALA A 3 -14.84 3.26 11.60
N TYR A 4 -15.43 4.33 11.10
CA TYR A 4 -14.80 5.17 10.08
C TYR A 4 -13.63 5.98 10.61
N SER A 5 -13.75 6.52 11.82
CA SER A 5 -12.65 7.24 12.48
C SER A 5 -11.47 6.32 12.84
N SER A 6 -11.71 5.00 12.86
CA SER A 6 -10.71 3.96 13.14
C SER A 6 -10.24 3.22 11.87
N ILE A 7 -10.33 3.84 10.70
CA ILE A 7 -9.98 3.24 9.39
C ILE A 7 -10.79 1.95 9.12
N GLY A 8 -12.08 1.94 9.44
CA GLY A 8 -12.95 0.78 9.27
C GLY A 8 -12.74 -0.34 10.30
N MET A 9 -11.91 -0.15 11.32
CA MET A 9 -11.70 -1.15 12.38
C MET A 9 -12.59 -0.85 13.60
N PRO A 10 -13.04 -1.88 14.34
CA PRO A 10 -13.87 -1.69 15.53
C PRO A 10 -13.08 -1.08 16.69
N ILE A 11 -11.76 -1.27 16.69
CA ILE A 11 -10.82 -0.77 17.69
C ILE A 11 -9.58 -0.29 16.96
N ASN A 12 -9.03 0.86 17.37
CA ASN A 12 -7.71 1.34 16.93
C ASN A 12 -7.14 2.29 17.99
N TYR A 13 -5.84 2.58 17.91
CA TYR A 13 -5.22 3.65 18.68
C TYR A 13 -5.63 5.03 18.15
N HIS A 14 -5.46 6.09 18.94
CA HIS A 14 -5.82 7.44 18.55
C HIS A 14 -4.72 8.08 17.71
N HIS A 15 -5.11 8.74 16.63
CA HIS A 15 -4.23 9.58 15.83
C HIS A 15 -5.05 10.57 15.00
N TRP A 16 -4.62 11.82 14.91
CA TRP A 16 -5.35 12.90 14.21
C TRP A 16 -5.62 12.60 12.72
N SER A 17 -4.71 11.88 12.05
CA SER A 17 -4.85 11.53 10.64
C SER A 17 -6.10 10.69 10.34
N PHE A 18 -6.58 9.92 11.29
CA PHE A 18 -7.80 9.13 11.15
C PHE A 18 -9.03 10.04 11.09
N GLY A 19 -9.09 11.06 11.97
CA GLY A 19 -10.15 12.07 11.93
C GLY A 19 -10.11 12.91 10.65
N LYS A 20 -8.93 13.28 10.17
CA LYS A 20 -8.77 13.98 8.89
C LYS A 20 -9.31 13.15 7.74
N ARG A 21 -8.94 11.88 7.64
CA ARG A 21 -9.44 10.96 6.60
C ARG A 21 -10.96 10.82 6.67
N PHE A 22 -11.53 10.75 7.86
CA PHE A 22 -12.98 10.73 8.06
C PHE A 22 -13.65 11.97 7.44
N ILE A 23 -13.14 13.18 7.74
CA ILE A 23 -13.67 14.45 7.21
C ILE A 23 -13.52 14.50 5.68
N GLU A 24 -12.41 14.05 5.13
CA GLU A 24 -12.19 13.99 3.68
C GLU A 24 -13.19 13.04 3.00
N THR A 25 -13.42 11.86 3.58
CA THR A 25 -14.42 10.89 3.09
C THR A 25 -15.84 11.46 3.19
N GLU A 26 -16.19 12.10 4.30
CA GLU A 26 -17.48 12.75 4.48
C GLU A 26 -17.73 13.88 3.46
N ARG A 27 -16.70 14.68 3.18
CA ARG A 27 -16.79 15.73 2.15
C ARG A 27 -16.95 15.13 0.76
N GLY A 28 -16.13 14.12 0.40
CA GLY A 28 -16.26 13.41 -0.87
C GLY A 28 -17.67 12.86 -1.08
N TYR A 29 -18.25 12.29 -0.03
CA TYR A 29 -19.64 11.84 -0.04
C TYR A 29 -20.65 12.98 -0.27
N LYS A 30 -20.56 14.07 0.50
CA LYS A 30 -21.45 15.24 0.36
C LYS A 30 -21.37 15.91 -1.02
N HIS A 31 -20.23 15.81 -1.70
CA HIS A 31 -20.02 16.33 -3.06
C HIS A 31 -20.36 15.32 -4.18
N GLY A 32 -20.86 14.11 -3.84
CA GLY A 32 -21.18 13.07 -4.82
C GLY A 32 -19.95 12.47 -5.53
N GLN A 33 -18.74 12.70 -5.00
CA GLN A 33 -17.49 12.17 -5.52
C GLN A 33 -17.22 10.73 -5.05
N MET A 34 -17.94 10.31 -4.02
CA MET A 34 -17.88 8.95 -3.47
C MET A 34 -19.29 8.42 -3.29
N GLY A 35 -19.53 7.17 -3.65
CA GLY A 35 -20.74 6.44 -3.29
C GLY A 35 -20.86 6.26 -1.78
N LEU A 36 -22.08 6.04 -1.30
CA LEU A 36 -22.32 5.67 0.10
C LEU A 36 -21.54 4.40 0.42
N ALA A 37 -20.83 4.40 1.54
CA ALA A 37 -20.36 3.16 2.12
C ALA A 37 -21.55 2.50 2.84
N TYR A 38 -22.18 1.58 2.17
CA TYR A 38 -23.34 0.84 2.68
C TYR A 38 -22.94 -0.19 3.73
N GLU A 39 -21.63 -0.50 3.80
CA GLU A 39 -21.06 -1.50 4.68
C GLU A 39 -19.61 -1.20 5.05
N ILE A 40 -19.16 -1.80 6.14
CA ILE A 40 -17.74 -1.95 6.47
C ILE A 40 -17.50 -3.42 6.75
N VAL A 41 -16.57 -4.03 6.00
CA VAL A 41 -16.22 -5.44 6.16
C VAL A 41 -14.79 -5.57 6.69
N ILE A 42 -14.65 -6.28 7.80
CA ILE A 42 -13.39 -6.47 8.49
C ILE A 42 -12.90 -7.90 8.29
N ASN A 43 -11.70 -8.05 7.74
CA ASN A 43 -11.04 -9.34 7.60
C ASN A 43 -10.53 -9.83 8.96
N SER A 44 -11.44 -10.30 9.79
CA SER A 44 -11.17 -10.98 11.07
C SER A 44 -11.64 -12.43 11.05
N ASP A 45 -11.46 -13.16 12.11
CA ASP A 45 -11.97 -14.52 12.25
C ASP A 45 -12.80 -14.63 13.56
N PRO A 46 -14.15 -14.68 13.44
CA PRO A 46 -14.95 -14.60 12.22
C PRO A 46 -14.86 -13.21 11.53
N CYS A 47 -15.12 -13.18 10.21
CA CYS A 47 -15.23 -11.94 9.47
C CYS A 47 -16.45 -11.13 9.97
N ILE A 48 -16.28 -9.84 10.17
CA ILE A 48 -17.31 -8.94 10.71
C ILE A 48 -17.74 -7.98 9.63
N ALA A 49 -19.04 -7.80 9.46
CA ALA A 49 -19.61 -6.78 8.60
C ALA A 49 -20.54 -5.85 9.41
N TYR A 50 -20.34 -4.54 9.27
CA TYR A 50 -21.25 -3.51 9.78
C TYR A 50 -22.07 -2.98 8.61
N LEU A 51 -23.40 -3.07 8.72
CA LEU A 51 -24.34 -2.59 7.73
C LEU A 51 -24.97 -1.29 8.24
N MET A 52 -25.26 -0.37 7.32
CA MET A 52 -25.99 0.85 7.70
C MET A 52 -27.45 0.54 7.97
N GLU A 53 -27.99 1.10 9.06
CA GLU A 53 -29.39 0.91 9.47
C GLU A 53 -30.35 1.52 8.46
N GLU A 54 -29.97 2.63 7.82
CA GLU A 54 -30.77 3.36 6.84
C GLU A 54 -30.86 2.68 5.46
N ASN A 55 -30.13 1.59 5.24
CA ASN A 55 -30.20 0.85 3.99
C ASN A 55 -31.62 0.31 3.76
N THR A 56 -32.12 0.45 2.52
CA THR A 56 -33.38 -0.21 2.12
C THR A 56 -33.26 -1.73 2.22
N ILE A 57 -34.36 -2.47 2.25
CA ILE A 57 -34.34 -3.93 2.27
C ILE A 57 -33.55 -4.51 1.09
N THR A 58 -33.71 -3.90 -0.11
CA THR A 58 -32.93 -4.25 -1.30
C THR A 58 -31.44 -4.07 -1.07
N MET A 59 -31.05 -2.94 -0.50
CA MET A 59 -29.65 -2.66 -0.18
C MET A 59 -29.13 -3.58 0.92
N GLN A 60 -29.90 -3.89 1.95
CA GLN A 60 -29.50 -4.84 2.98
C GLN A 60 -29.22 -6.23 2.39
N ALA A 61 -30.11 -6.72 1.51
CA ALA A 61 -29.92 -8.01 0.83
C ALA A 61 -28.66 -8.01 -0.07
N LEU A 62 -28.47 -6.93 -0.86
CA LEU A 62 -27.30 -6.77 -1.71
C LEU A 62 -26.03 -6.75 -0.87
N VAL A 63 -25.98 -5.94 0.17
CA VAL A 63 -24.82 -5.77 1.05
C VAL A 63 -24.50 -7.08 1.79
N MET A 64 -25.49 -7.83 2.25
CA MET A 64 -25.26 -9.15 2.85
C MET A 64 -24.63 -10.11 1.84
N ALA A 65 -25.11 -10.16 0.61
CA ALA A 65 -24.52 -10.99 -0.42
C ALA A 65 -23.09 -10.54 -0.78
N HIS A 66 -22.88 -9.23 -0.89
CA HIS A 66 -21.60 -8.59 -1.17
C HIS A 66 -20.57 -8.89 -0.07
N ALA A 67 -20.92 -8.71 1.18
CA ALA A 67 -20.04 -8.96 2.32
C ALA A 67 -19.78 -10.46 2.56
N CYS A 68 -20.83 -11.27 2.64
CA CYS A 68 -20.70 -12.67 3.06
C CYS A 68 -20.13 -13.58 1.96
N TYR A 69 -20.65 -13.45 0.74
CA TYR A 69 -20.21 -14.27 -0.40
C TYR A 69 -19.11 -13.63 -1.22
N GLY A 70 -19.03 -12.31 -1.22
CA GLY A 70 -17.96 -11.57 -1.86
C GLY A 70 -16.74 -11.42 -0.96
N HIS A 71 -16.69 -10.37 -0.16
CA HIS A 71 -15.50 -10.01 0.61
C HIS A 71 -14.99 -11.10 1.53
N ASN A 72 -15.85 -11.73 2.33
CA ASN A 72 -15.44 -12.79 3.24
C ASN A 72 -14.81 -13.98 2.50
N SER A 73 -15.41 -14.44 1.39
CA SER A 73 -14.85 -15.54 0.61
C SER A 73 -13.54 -15.14 -0.08
N PHE A 74 -13.43 -13.89 -0.53
CA PHE A 74 -12.21 -13.35 -1.12
C PHE A 74 -11.07 -13.33 -0.11
N PHE A 75 -11.28 -12.80 1.08
CA PHE A 75 -10.27 -12.75 2.14
C PHE A 75 -9.77 -14.14 2.50
N LYS A 76 -10.70 -15.10 2.67
CA LYS A 76 -10.36 -16.48 3.01
C LYS A 76 -9.76 -17.27 1.85
N GLY A 77 -10.12 -16.96 0.61
CA GLY A 77 -9.67 -17.63 -0.61
C GLY A 77 -8.33 -17.13 -1.15
N ASN A 78 -8.08 -15.82 -1.06
CA ASN A 78 -6.93 -15.19 -1.68
C ASN A 78 -5.62 -15.46 -0.91
N TYR A 79 -4.58 -15.89 -1.63
CA TYR A 79 -3.29 -16.25 -1.05
C TYR A 79 -2.54 -15.07 -0.42
N LEU A 80 -2.73 -13.83 -0.90
CA LEU A 80 -2.08 -12.65 -0.31
C LEU A 80 -2.54 -12.40 1.12
N PHE A 81 -3.84 -12.56 1.39
CA PHE A 81 -4.36 -12.44 2.76
C PHE A 81 -3.81 -13.54 3.66
N LYS A 82 -3.75 -14.79 3.19
CA LYS A 82 -3.18 -15.91 3.94
C LYS A 82 -1.67 -15.73 4.21
N THR A 83 -0.98 -15.03 3.33
CA THR A 83 0.48 -14.82 3.45
C THR A 83 0.81 -13.64 4.36
N TRP A 84 0.05 -12.54 4.26
CA TRP A 84 0.42 -11.24 4.83
C TRP A 84 -0.44 -10.78 5.98
N THR A 85 -1.61 -11.40 6.20
CA THR A 85 -2.52 -11.02 7.29
C THR A 85 -2.77 -12.18 8.23
N ASP A 86 -2.86 -11.84 9.53
CA ASP A 86 -3.37 -12.76 10.54
C ASP A 86 -4.74 -12.24 10.99
N ALA A 87 -5.78 -12.75 10.34
CA ALA A 87 -7.16 -12.34 10.58
C ALA A 87 -7.66 -12.74 11.99
N SER A 88 -7.11 -13.80 12.56
CA SER A 88 -7.54 -14.32 13.86
C SER A 88 -7.07 -13.44 15.02
N SER A 89 -5.92 -12.79 14.87
CA SER A 89 -5.30 -12.00 15.95
C SER A 89 -5.47 -10.49 15.81
N ILE A 90 -6.03 -10.00 14.70
CA ILE A 90 -6.02 -8.57 14.41
C ILE A 90 -6.76 -7.72 15.45
N ILE A 91 -7.91 -8.18 15.92
CA ILE A 91 -8.71 -7.42 16.92
C ILE A 91 -7.97 -7.31 18.23
N ASP A 92 -7.42 -8.43 18.71
CA ASP A 92 -6.62 -8.47 19.95
C ASP A 92 -5.35 -7.64 19.81
N TYR A 93 -4.72 -7.70 18.63
CA TYR A 93 -3.54 -6.89 18.35
C TYR A 93 -3.83 -5.39 18.34
N LEU A 94 -4.96 -4.95 17.79
CA LEU A 94 -5.37 -3.55 17.81
C LEU A 94 -5.74 -3.09 19.22
N LEU A 95 -6.34 -3.95 20.03
CA LEU A 95 -6.59 -3.67 21.45
C LEU A 95 -5.27 -3.49 22.21
N PHE A 96 -4.32 -4.40 22.00
CA PHE A 96 -2.97 -4.26 22.54
C PHE A 96 -2.32 -2.95 22.09
N ALA A 97 -2.37 -2.64 20.80
CA ALA A 97 -1.77 -1.43 20.23
C ALA A 97 -2.35 -0.16 20.87
N ARG A 98 -3.68 -0.09 21.03
CA ARG A 98 -4.34 1.03 21.69
C ARG A 98 -3.87 1.20 23.13
N ASN A 99 -3.91 0.12 23.92
CA ASN A 99 -3.51 0.17 25.31
C ASN A 99 -2.04 0.55 25.45
N TYR A 100 -1.16 -0.05 24.65
CA TYR A 100 0.28 0.25 24.68
C TYR A 100 0.59 1.71 24.34
N ILE A 101 -0.07 2.27 23.33
CA ILE A 101 0.13 3.68 22.93
C ILE A 101 -0.39 4.61 24.04
N THR A 102 -1.55 4.31 24.63
CA THR A 102 -2.08 5.06 25.78
C THR A 102 -1.12 5.03 26.97
N ASP A 103 -0.56 3.87 27.31
CA ASP A 103 0.45 3.75 28.37
C ASP A 103 1.71 4.59 28.06
N CYS A 104 2.11 4.63 26.78
CA CYS A 104 3.22 5.48 26.35
C CYS A 104 2.89 6.98 26.47
N GLU A 105 1.68 7.39 26.08
CA GLU A 105 1.21 8.78 26.22
C GLU A 105 1.21 9.24 27.68
N GLU A 106 0.75 8.38 28.59
CA GLU A 106 0.78 8.65 30.03
C GLU A 106 2.21 8.77 30.58
N LYS A 107 3.12 7.93 30.11
CA LYS A 107 4.49 7.83 30.64
C LYS A 107 5.45 8.83 30.03
N TYR A 108 5.37 9.09 28.74
CA TYR A 108 6.35 9.90 27.99
C TYR A 108 5.76 11.22 27.48
N GLY A 109 4.45 11.40 27.63
CA GLY A 109 3.72 12.58 27.15
C GLY A 109 3.14 12.40 25.76
N VAL A 110 1.94 12.95 25.56
CA VAL A 110 1.17 12.85 24.31
C VAL A 110 1.96 13.40 23.12
N ASP A 111 2.59 14.58 23.29
CA ASP A 111 3.31 15.25 22.19
C ASP A 111 4.49 14.41 21.64
N GLU A 112 5.21 13.69 22.50
CA GLU A 112 6.35 12.88 22.07
C GLU A 112 5.90 11.61 21.35
N VAL A 113 4.81 10.99 21.82
CA VAL A 113 4.23 9.82 21.19
C VAL A 113 3.61 10.20 19.84
N GLU A 114 2.88 11.32 19.80
CA GLU A 114 2.24 11.80 18.56
C GLU A 114 3.26 12.17 17.49
N LYS A 115 4.35 12.86 17.84
CA LYS A 115 5.46 13.15 16.90
C LYS A 115 6.05 11.89 16.28
N LEU A 116 6.18 10.82 17.06
CA LEU A 116 6.67 9.54 16.56
C LEU A 116 5.65 8.88 15.66
N LEU A 117 4.38 8.86 16.08
CA LEU A 117 3.26 8.33 15.28
C LEU A 117 3.13 9.06 13.95
N ASP A 118 3.20 10.40 13.93
CA ASP A 118 3.21 11.21 12.71
C ASP A 118 4.29 10.74 11.74
N SER A 119 5.50 10.53 12.25
CA SER A 119 6.62 10.09 11.43
C SER A 119 6.42 8.67 10.89
N CYS A 120 5.89 7.76 11.71
CA CYS A 120 5.55 6.41 11.28
C CYS A 120 4.40 6.40 10.26
N HIS A 121 3.37 7.21 10.46
CA HIS A 121 2.24 7.32 9.53
C HIS A 121 2.63 7.91 8.18
N ALA A 122 3.53 8.90 8.16
CA ALA A 122 4.10 9.42 6.90
C ALA A 122 4.82 8.34 6.08
N LEU A 123 5.31 7.28 6.75
CA LEU A 123 6.06 6.18 6.14
C LEU A 123 5.28 4.85 6.04
N MET A 124 3.98 4.84 6.33
CA MET A 124 3.18 3.59 6.38
C MET A 124 3.31 2.74 5.11
N ASN A 125 3.30 3.36 3.94
CA ASN A 125 3.43 2.67 2.66
C ASN A 125 4.80 2.00 2.45
N TYR A 126 5.80 2.43 3.20
CA TYR A 126 7.17 1.87 3.22
C TYR A 126 7.42 0.99 4.46
N GLY A 127 6.35 0.63 5.18
CA GLY A 127 6.38 -0.26 6.34
C GLY A 127 5.89 -1.67 6.04
N VAL A 128 5.78 -2.06 4.76
CA VAL A 128 5.19 -3.33 4.33
C VAL A 128 6.19 -4.21 3.60
N ASP A 129 6.08 -5.51 3.80
CA ASP A 129 6.79 -6.51 3.01
C ASP A 129 5.97 -6.81 1.76
N ARG A 130 6.49 -6.45 0.59
CA ARG A 130 5.80 -6.62 -0.70
C ARG A 130 6.00 -8.01 -1.29
N TYR A 131 7.12 -8.64 -0.95
CA TYR A 131 7.50 -9.96 -1.46
C TYR A 131 7.87 -10.89 -0.33
N LYS A 132 7.41 -12.14 -0.40
CA LYS A 132 7.85 -13.19 0.52
C LYS A 132 9.31 -13.53 0.19
N ARG A 133 10.22 -12.97 0.96
CA ARG A 133 11.65 -13.30 0.83
C ARG A 133 11.89 -14.70 1.37
N PRO A 134 12.75 -15.49 0.72
CA PRO A 134 13.24 -16.73 1.32
C PRO A 134 13.89 -16.41 2.68
N GLN A 135 13.85 -17.37 3.60
CA GLN A 135 14.54 -17.21 4.89
C GLN A 135 15.98 -16.76 4.65
N LYS A 136 16.38 -15.69 5.34
CA LYS A 136 17.78 -15.23 5.25
C LYS A 136 18.68 -16.36 5.70
N ILE A 137 19.56 -16.78 4.82
CA ILE A 137 20.62 -17.73 5.13
C ILE A 137 21.57 -17.01 6.10
N SER A 138 22.09 -17.72 7.09
CA SER A 138 23.07 -17.12 7.99
C SER A 138 24.33 -16.70 7.21
N LEU A 139 25.02 -15.64 7.65
CA LEU A 139 26.27 -15.19 7.00
C LEU A 139 27.30 -16.34 6.87
N VAL A 140 27.30 -17.27 7.83
CA VAL A 140 28.17 -18.44 7.81
C VAL A 140 27.80 -19.40 6.68
N GLU A 141 26.50 -19.64 6.47
CA GLU A 141 26.02 -20.48 5.37
C GLU A 141 26.21 -19.82 4.00
N GLU A 142 26.06 -18.50 3.93
CA GLU A 142 26.26 -17.74 2.71
C GLU A 142 27.72 -17.75 2.28
N THR A 143 28.64 -17.49 3.22
CA THR A 143 30.11 -17.62 2.96
C THR A 143 30.51 -19.02 2.60
N ALA A 144 29.93 -20.05 3.23
CA ALA A 144 30.20 -21.45 2.87
C ALA A 144 29.68 -21.79 1.46
N ARG A 145 28.53 -21.32 1.05
CA ARG A 145 27.98 -21.49 -0.31
C ARG A 145 28.81 -20.74 -1.35
N GLN A 146 29.24 -19.52 -1.03
CA GLN A 146 30.09 -18.73 -1.92
C GLN A 146 31.43 -19.44 -2.15
N LYS A 147 32.07 -19.92 -1.08
CA LYS A 147 33.28 -20.69 -1.16
C LYS A 147 33.12 -21.99 -1.96
N ALA A 148 32.04 -22.75 -1.69
CA ALA A 148 31.74 -23.96 -2.44
C ALA A 148 31.52 -23.69 -3.94
N ARG A 149 30.91 -22.53 -4.29
CA ARG A 149 30.75 -22.10 -5.68
C ARG A 149 32.05 -21.70 -6.31
N GLU A 150 32.92 -21.00 -5.61
CA GLU A 150 34.28 -20.65 -6.07
C GLU A 150 35.11 -21.90 -6.28
N ASP A 151 35.10 -22.85 -5.34
CA ASP A 151 35.79 -24.13 -5.44
C ASP A 151 35.28 -24.94 -6.65
N TYR A 152 33.95 -24.98 -6.85
CA TYR A 152 33.36 -25.63 -8.02
C TYR A 152 33.81 -24.98 -9.33
N LEU A 153 33.79 -23.66 -9.44
CA LEU A 153 34.23 -22.92 -10.63
C LEU A 153 35.73 -23.18 -10.88
N GLN A 154 36.54 -23.24 -9.84
CA GLN A 154 37.97 -23.58 -9.95
C GLN A 154 38.19 -25.01 -10.45
N THR A 155 37.30 -25.96 -10.10
CA THR A 155 37.42 -27.33 -10.62
C THR A 155 37.08 -27.44 -12.11
N GLN A 156 36.28 -26.50 -12.64
CA GLN A 156 35.94 -26.43 -14.07
C GLN A 156 37.05 -25.82 -14.94
N VAL A 157 38.01 -25.13 -14.31
CA VAL A 157 39.11 -24.49 -15.02
C VAL A 157 40.24 -25.51 -15.18
N ASN A 158 40.75 -25.69 -16.42
CA ASN A 158 41.87 -26.59 -16.72
C ASN A 158 43.06 -26.23 -15.83
N ALA A 159 43.75 -27.26 -15.29
CA ALA A 159 44.88 -27.12 -14.38
C ALA A 159 46.00 -26.20 -14.91
N LEU A 160 46.19 -26.16 -16.24
CA LEU A 160 47.16 -25.28 -16.91
C LEU A 160 46.85 -23.79 -16.72
N TRP A 161 45.55 -23.40 -16.66
CA TRP A 161 45.16 -22.01 -16.48
C TRP A 161 45.28 -21.55 -15.03
N ARG A 162 45.34 -22.47 -14.07
CA ARG A 162 45.55 -22.16 -12.64
C ARG A 162 46.94 -21.68 -12.31
N THR A 163 47.92 -21.94 -13.18
CA THR A 163 49.31 -21.55 -12.99
C THR A 163 49.65 -20.18 -13.56
N ILE A 164 48.72 -19.52 -14.25
CA ILE A 164 48.95 -18.18 -14.77
C ILE A 164 48.88 -17.19 -13.59
N PRO A 165 49.93 -16.38 -13.35
CA PRO A 165 49.86 -15.36 -12.32
C PRO A 165 48.72 -14.37 -12.66
N VAL A 166 47.74 -14.28 -11.79
CA VAL A 166 46.76 -13.21 -11.89
C VAL A 166 47.49 -11.89 -11.66
N HIS A 167 47.51 -10.99 -12.66
CA HIS A 167 48.12 -9.68 -12.50
C HIS A 167 47.42 -9.00 -11.30
N LYS A 168 48.20 -8.64 -10.28
CA LYS A 168 47.73 -7.94 -9.06
C LYS A 168 47.08 -6.58 -9.33
N GLU A 169 47.20 -6.09 -10.54
CA GLU A 169 46.55 -4.83 -10.98
C GLU A 169 45.04 -4.93 -11.18
N LEU A 170 44.47 -6.14 -11.09
CA LEU A 170 43.05 -6.40 -11.01
C LEU A 170 42.59 -6.76 -9.58
N GLU A 171 43.29 -6.34 -8.54
CA GLU A 171 42.64 -6.16 -7.25
C GLU A 171 41.58 -5.09 -7.45
N GLN A 172 40.45 -5.53 -7.99
CA GLN A 172 39.19 -4.77 -7.87
C GLN A 172 39.11 -4.39 -6.40
N GLU A 173 39.08 -3.08 -6.12
CA GLU A 173 38.81 -2.58 -4.78
C GLU A 173 37.69 -3.48 -4.22
N LYS A 174 37.98 -4.19 -3.12
CA LYS A 174 36.94 -5.01 -2.48
C LYS A 174 35.75 -4.10 -2.33
N PRO A 175 34.58 -4.47 -2.88
CA PRO A 175 33.44 -3.60 -2.83
C PRO A 175 33.28 -3.20 -1.36
N LYS A 176 33.32 -1.89 -1.08
CA LYS A 176 33.17 -1.37 0.29
C LYS A 176 32.00 -2.11 0.90
N GLU A 177 32.22 -2.79 2.02
CA GLU A 177 31.16 -3.52 2.72
C GLU A 177 30.00 -2.56 2.92
N ARG A 178 28.96 -2.75 2.12
CA ARG A 178 27.76 -1.92 2.15
C ARG A 178 26.80 -2.48 3.19
N PHE A 179 26.23 -1.61 3.97
CA PHE A 179 25.17 -1.99 4.89
C PHE A 179 23.88 -1.18 4.61
N PRO A 180 22.75 -1.84 4.42
CA PRO A 180 22.56 -3.29 4.33
C PRO A 180 23.24 -3.91 3.08
N SER A 181 23.58 -5.20 3.13
CA SER A 181 24.19 -5.91 2.01
C SER A 181 23.33 -5.88 0.74
N GLU A 182 22.01 -5.89 0.93
CA GLU A 182 21.01 -5.72 -0.11
C GLU A 182 20.10 -4.54 0.21
N PRO A 183 19.61 -3.79 -0.81
CA PRO A 183 18.64 -2.72 -0.61
C PRO A 183 17.40 -3.20 0.15
N GLN A 184 16.88 -2.38 1.08
CA GLN A 184 15.72 -2.72 1.87
C GLN A 184 14.54 -1.83 1.51
N GLU A 185 13.45 -2.45 1.08
CA GLU A 185 12.20 -1.74 0.70
C GLU A 185 11.36 -1.39 1.92
N ASN A 186 11.37 -2.24 2.96
CA ASN A 186 10.62 -2.03 4.19
C ASN A 186 11.41 -1.10 5.13
N ILE A 187 11.25 0.20 4.93
CA ILE A 187 11.99 1.23 5.67
C ILE A 187 11.65 1.21 7.16
N LEU A 188 10.36 1.07 7.52
CA LEU A 188 9.97 1.01 8.94
C LEU A 188 10.54 -0.24 9.63
N TYR A 189 10.60 -1.39 8.94
CA TYR A 189 11.25 -2.57 9.49
C TYR A 189 12.75 -2.33 9.70
N PHE A 190 13.39 -1.70 8.73
CA PHE A 190 14.79 -1.35 8.85
C PHE A 190 15.05 -0.44 10.06
N PHE A 191 14.21 0.57 10.27
CA PHE A 191 14.31 1.47 11.43
C PHE A 191 14.02 0.75 12.75
N GLU A 192 12.98 -0.07 12.80
CA GLU A 192 12.69 -0.91 13.99
C GLU A 192 13.93 -1.69 14.45
N LYS A 193 14.73 -2.20 13.50
CA LYS A 193 15.90 -3.04 13.81
C LYS A 193 17.18 -2.27 14.00
N HIS A 194 17.39 -1.20 13.23
CA HIS A 194 18.72 -0.61 13.06
C HIS A 194 18.82 0.87 13.44
N ALA A 195 17.72 1.59 13.65
CA ALA A 195 17.80 2.99 14.07
C ALA A 195 18.51 3.11 15.41
N PRO A 196 19.64 3.85 15.49
CA PRO A 196 20.54 3.75 16.63
C PRO A 196 20.02 4.45 17.89
N LEU A 197 19.20 5.49 17.74
CA LEU A 197 18.73 6.33 18.86
C LEU A 197 17.33 5.96 19.37
N LEU A 198 16.60 5.05 18.69
CA LEU A 198 15.27 4.67 19.15
C LEU A 198 15.34 3.89 20.47
N GLU A 199 14.57 4.33 21.43
CA GLU A 199 14.33 3.62 22.69
C GLU A 199 13.42 2.38 22.47
N PRO A 200 13.40 1.42 23.40
CA PRO A 200 12.58 0.19 23.28
C PRO A 200 11.08 0.48 23.04
N TRP A 201 10.50 1.47 23.72
CA TRP A 201 9.10 1.84 23.55
C TRP A 201 8.82 2.45 22.16
N GLN A 202 9.75 3.26 21.64
CA GLN A 202 9.65 3.85 20.31
C GLN A 202 9.70 2.77 19.22
N ARG A 203 10.58 1.78 19.39
CA ARG A 203 10.64 0.62 18.47
C ARG A 203 9.34 -0.17 18.44
N GLU A 204 8.65 -0.30 19.58
CA GLU A 204 7.38 -0.99 19.63
C GLU A 204 6.28 -0.18 18.93
N VAL A 205 6.25 1.16 19.08
CA VAL A 205 5.34 2.04 18.33
C VAL A 205 5.57 1.90 16.81
N VAL A 206 6.83 1.92 16.36
CA VAL A 206 7.18 1.69 14.95
C VAL A 206 6.68 0.32 14.47
N ARG A 207 6.85 -0.72 15.29
CA ARG A 207 6.36 -2.08 15.01
C ARG A 207 4.84 -2.13 14.91
N ILE A 208 4.13 -1.44 15.80
CA ILE A 208 2.66 -1.37 15.77
C ILE A 208 2.18 -0.79 14.45
N VAL A 209 2.67 0.39 14.08
CA VAL A 209 2.27 1.04 12.81
C VAL A 209 2.62 0.16 11.61
N ARG A 210 3.79 -0.46 11.60
CA ARG A 210 4.21 -1.38 10.54
C ARG A 210 3.29 -2.59 10.41
N LYS A 211 2.93 -3.24 11.53
CA LYS A 211 2.04 -4.41 11.51
C LYS A 211 0.63 -4.06 11.06
N VAL A 212 0.11 -2.91 11.49
CA VAL A 212 -1.19 -2.41 11.01
C VAL A 212 -1.13 -2.11 9.51
N SER A 213 -0.06 -1.49 9.04
CA SER A 213 0.15 -1.24 7.61
C SER A 213 0.20 -2.54 6.80
N GLN A 214 0.91 -3.56 7.31
CA GLN A 214 1.00 -4.87 6.67
C GLN A 214 -0.36 -5.58 6.60
N TYR A 215 -1.20 -5.43 7.63
CA TYR A 215 -2.55 -6.01 7.62
C TYR A 215 -3.41 -5.41 6.50
N PHE A 216 -3.33 -4.09 6.26
CA PHE A 216 -4.10 -3.42 5.21
C PHE A 216 -3.49 -3.55 3.80
N TYR A 217 -2.23 -3.97 3.69
CA TYR A 217 -1.54 -4.02 2.41
C TYR A 217 -2.22 -4.92 1.36
N PRO A 218 -2.63 -6.18 1.65
CA PRO A 218 -3.34 -7.00 0.69
C PRO A 218 -4.67 -6.40 0.25
N GLN A 219 -5.40 -5.73 1.14
CA GLN A 219 -6.66 -5.05 0.79
C GLN A 219 -6.41 -3.96 -0.24
N LYS A 220 -5.39 -3.11 -0.04
CA LYS A 220 -5.00 -2.08 -0.98
C LYS A 220 -4.58 -2.64 -2.33
N GLN A 221 -3.80 -3.73 -2.33
CA GLN A 221 -3.30 -4.37 -3.57
C GLN A 221 -4.39 -5.06 -4.37
N THR A 222 -5.44 -5.53 -3.75
CA THR A 222 -6.48 -6.35 -4.37
C THR A 222 -7.84 -5.69 -4.37
N GLN A 223 -7.92 -4.41 -4.04
CA GLN A 223 -9.19 -3.70 -3.87
C GLN A 223 -10.14 -3.93 -5.04
N VAL A 224 -9.65 -3.74 -6.25
CA VAL A 224 -10.45 -3.90 -7.46
C VAL A 224 -10.91 -5.33 -7.68
N MET A 225 -10.02 -6.31 -7.49
CA MET A 225 -10.38 -7.73 -7.60
C MET A 225 -11.39 -8.14 -6.52
N ASN A 226 -11.22 -7.60 -5.32
CA ASN A 226 -12.10 -7.84 -4.19
C ASN A 226 -13.51 -7.29 -4.45
N GLU A 227 -13.60 -6.06 -4.92
CA GLU A 227 -14.86 -5.43 -5.32
C GLU A 227 -15.51 -6.15 -6.51
N GLY A 228 -14.72 -6.50 -7.53
CA GLY A 228 -15.21 -7.25 -8.69
C GLY A 228 -15.76 -8.64 -8.32
N TRP A 229 -15.09 -9.33 -7.42
CA TRP A 229 -15.54 -10.62 -6.89
C TRP A 229 -16.83 -10.48 -6.08
N ALA A 230 -16.91 -9.47 -5.23
CA ALA A 230 -18.12 -9.19 -4.45
C ALA A 230 -19.29 -8.79 -5.35
N THR A 231 -19.04 -7.97 -6.38
CA THR A 231 -20.03 -7.59 -7.40
C THR A 231 -20.55 -8.82 -8.17
N PHE A 232 -19.67 -9.73 -8.57
CA PHE A 232 -20.04 -10.99 -9.21
C PHE A 232 -21.02 -11.79 -8.35
N TRP A 233 -20.73 -11.95 -7.06
CA TRP A 233 -21.56 -12.74 -6.17
C TRP A 233 -22.91 -12.09 -5.90
N HIS A 234 -22.93 -10.80 -5.55
CA HIS A 234 -24.23 -10.16 -5.30
C HIS A 234 -25.09 -10.12 -6.57
N TYR A 235 -24.48 -9.86 -7.74
CA TYR A 235 -25.20 -9.91 -9.02
C TYR A 235 -25.79 -11.30 -9.28
N THR A 236 -25.00 -12.34 -9.13
CA THR A 236 -25.42 -13.72 -9.37
C THR A 236 -26.55 -14.13 -8.42
N ILE A 237 -26.37 -13.85 -7.11
CA ILE A 237 -27.39 -14.21 -6.10
C ILE A 237 -28.68 -13.44 -6.33
N MET A 238 -28.61 -12.12 -6.57
CA MET A 238 -29.82 -11.30 -6.71
C MET A 238 -30.60 -11.65 -7.97
N ASN A 239 -29.94 -11.95 -9.10
CA ASN A 239 -30.61 -12.41 -10.30
C ASN A 239 -31.24 -13.79 -10.11
N HIS A 240 -30.56 -14.70 -9.43
CA HIS A 240 -31.12 -16.01 -9.12
C HIS A 240 -32.40 -15.90 -8.25
N LEU A 241 -32.38 -15.03 -7.24
CA LEU A 241 -33.57 -14.76 -6.42
C LEU A 241 -34.74 -14.19 -7.25
N TYR A 242 -34.43 -13.39 -8.26
CA TYR A 242 -35.43 -12.88 -9.18
C TYR A 242 -36.01 -13.97 -10.09
N ASP A 243 -35.15 -14.80 -10.68
CA ASP A 243 -35.54 -15.91 -11.54
C ASP A 243 -36.42 -16.92 -10.78
N GLU A 244 -36.16 -17.12 -9.48
CA GLU A 244 -36.98 -17.95 -8.60
C GLU A 244 -38.28 -17.25 -8.12
N GLY A 245 -38.51 -15.99 -8.53
CA GLY A 245 -39.68 -15.21 -8.15
C GLY A 245 -39.73 -14.80 -6.68
N LEU A 246 -38.60 -14.80 -5.99
CA LEU A 246 -38.49 -14.45 -4.58
C LEU A 246 -38.36 -12.96 -4.34
N VAL A 247 -38.02 -12.19 -5.39
CA VAL A 247 -37.90 -10.73 -5.35
C VAL A 247 -38.65 -10.10 -6.53
N SER A 248 -39.05 -8.82 -6.39
CA SER A 248 -39.85 -8.10 -7.39
C SER A 248 -38.99 -7.44 -8.46
N GLU A 249 -39.61 -7.04 -9.59
CA GLU A 249 -38.98 -6.23 -10.64
C GLU A 249 -38.38 -4.93 -10.09
N ARG A 250 -39.07 -4.27 -9.15
CA ARG A 250 -38.57 -3.06 -8.49
C ARG A 250 -37.24 -3.31 -7.78
N PHE A 251 -37.08 -4.46 -7.15
CA PHE A 251 -35.85 -4.87 -6.50
C PHE A 251 -34.70 -4.94 -7.51
N ILE A 252 -34.91 -5.57 -8.67
CA ILE A 252 -33.88 -5.68 -9.71
C ILE A 252 -33.55 -4.32 -10.33
N MET A 253 -34.53 -3.44 -10.52
CA MET A 253 -34.29 -2.09 -11.04
C MET A 253 -33.40 -1.28 -10.08
N GLU A 254 -33.65 -1.37 -8.78
CA GLU A 254 -32.82 -0.74 -7.75
C GLU A 254 -31.39 -1.33 -7.75
N LEU A 255 -31.26 -2.66 -7.89
CA LEU A 255 -29.96 -3.34 -8.01
C LEU A 255 -29.14 -2.83 -9.19
N VAL A 256 -29.73 -2.73 -10.39
CA VAL A 256 -29.04 -2.28 -11.60
C VAL A 256 -28.51 -0.86 -11.45
N HIS A 257 -29.24 0.01 -10.77
CA HIS A 257 -28.80 1.37 -10.51
C HIS A 257 -27.49 1.41 -9.70
N PHE A 258 -27.36 0.55 -8.70
CA PHE A 258 -26.16 0.49 -7.84
C PHE A 258 -24.99 -0.28 -8.47
N ALA A 259 -25.26 -1.28 -9.31
CA ALA A 259 -24.20 -2.09 -9.95
C ALA A 259 -23.31 -1.28 -10.91
N MET A 260 -23.77 -0.13 -11.40
CA MET A 260 -23.05 0.69 -12.37
C MET A 260 -21.98 1.63 -11.75
N GLU A 261 -21.90 1.76 -10.43
CA GLU A 261 -21.01 2.73 -9.76
C GLU A 261 -19.57 2.21 -9.50
N ASN A 262 -19.28 0.92 -9.71
CA ASN A 262 -18.06 0.27 -9.20
C ASN A 262 -16.99 -0.11 -10.23
N PHE A 263 -17.03 0.40 -11.46
CA PHE A 263 -16.04 0.08 -12.49
C PHE A 263 -14.83 1.01 -12.45
N LYS A 264 -13.86 0.75 -11.57
CA LYS A 264 -12.70 1.63 -11.33
C LYS A 264 -11.34 0.93 -11.44
N ASP A 265 -11.22 -0.13 -12.24
CA ASP A 265 -9.96 -0.85 -12.43
C ASP A 265 -9.22 -0.39 -13.69
N GLU A 266 -7.90 -0.23 -13.59
CA GLU A 266 -7.06 0.07 -14.75
C GLU A 266 -7.23 -0.96 -15.86
N SER A 267 -7.24 -2.24 -15.53
CA SER A 267 -7.41 -3.34 -16.48
C SER A 267 -8.79 -3.28 -17.15
N PHE A 268 -9.85 -3.07 -16.37
CA PHE A 268 -11.20 -2.89 -16.86
C PHE A 268 -11.32 -1.65 -17.75
N ILE A 269 -10.82 -0.50 -17.27
CA ILE A 269 -10.83 0.76 -18.02
C ILE A 269 -10.09 0.59 -19.34
N SER A 270 -8.92 -0.06 -19.33
CA SER A 270 -8.09 -0.25 -20.53
C SER A 270 -8.69 -1.22 -21.55
N GLN A 271 -9.32 -2.30 -21.07
CA GLN A 271 -9.80 -3.39 -21.93
C GLN A 271 -11.27 -3.24 -22.33
N PHE A 272 -12.13 -2.85 -21.40
CA PHE A 272 -13.58 -2.88 -21.57
C PHE A 272 -14.21 -1.49 -21.76
N LEU A 273 -13.62 -0.43 -21.22
CA LEU A 273 -14.12 0.92 -21.42
C LEU A 273 -13.72 1.44 -22.81
N SER A 274 -14.32 0.85 -23.83
CA SER A 274 -14.09 1.25 -25.23
C SER A 274 -14.77 2.59 -25.55
N PRO A 275 -14.32 3.33 -26.58
CA PRO A 275 -15.00 4.54 -27.04
C PRO A 275 -16.49 4.32 -27.36
N LYS A 276 -16.85 3.13 -27.81
CA LYS A 276 -18.25 2.75 -28.05
C LYS A 276 -19.03 2.68 -26.74
N VAL A 277 -18.51 1.98 -25.74
CA VAL A 277 -19.14 1.86 -24.41
C VAL A 277 -19.29 3.23 -23.78
N MET A 278 -18.25 4.08 -23.83
CA MET A 278 -18.32 5.43 -23.29
C MET A 278 -19.39 6.30 -23.94
N ARG A 279 -19.56 6.19 -25.27
CA ARG A 279 -20.63 6.88 -26.00
C ARG A 279 -22.02 6.33 -25.66
N ASP A 280 -22.15 5.02 -25.64
CA ASP A 280 -23.44 4.34 -25.39
C ASP A 280 -23.95 4.68 -23.98
N PHE A 281 -23.07 4.75 -22.99
CA PHE A 281 -23.40 5.13 -21.61
C PHE A 281 -23.28 6.64 -21.32
N LYS A 282 -22.95 7.46 -22.32
CA LYS A 282 -22.78 8.92 -22.18
C LYS A 282 -21.79 9.31 -21.07
N LEU A 283 -20.69 8.57 -20.95
CA LEU A 283 -19.65 8.84 -19.98
C LEU A 283 -18.81 10.04 -20.43
N PHE A 284 -18.71 11.05 -19.59
CA PHE A 284 -17.99 12.29 -19.85
C PHE A 284 -16.83 12.44 -18.86
N ALA A 285 -15.74 13.09 -19.30
CA ALA A 285 -14.73 13.52 -18.37
C ALA A 285 -15.20 14.76 -17.61
N VAL A 286 -15.02 14.69 -16.33
CA VAL A 286 -15.44 15.73 -15.39
C VAL A 286 -14.17 16.18 -14.67
N ASP A 287 -13.80 17.44 -14.80
CA ASP A 287 -12.73 18.06 -14.02
C ASP A 287 -13.35 18.83 -12.86
N ASP A 288 -12.84 18.56 -11.67
CA ASP A 288 -13.19 19.30 -10.46
C ASP A 288 -12.37 20.60 -10.44
N ASN A 289 -13.05 21.73 -10.61
CA ASN A 289 -12.40 23.02 -10.54
C ASN A 289 -12.43 23.55 -9.11
N ASP A 290 -11.46 23.12 -8.30
CA ASP A 290 -11.29 23.51 -6.89
C ASP A 290 -11.36 25.04 -6.63
N ARG A 291 -11.12 25.87 -7.66
CA ARG A 291 -11.15 27.32 -7.52
C ARG A 291 -12.57 27.93 -7.53
N HIS A 292 -13.51 27.22 -8.12
CA HIS A 292 -14.85 27.78 -8.38
C HIS A 292 -16.00 26.92 -7.83
N ASN A 293 -15.75 25.84 -7.16
CA ASN A 293 -16.74 24.93 -6.57
C ASN A 293 -17.78 24.38 -7.59
N TYR A 294 -17.40 24.22 -8.84
CA TYR A 294 -18.23 23.57 -9.84
C TYR A 294 -17.43 22.54 -10.64
N VAL A 295 -18.17 21.62 -11.20
CA VAL A 295 -17.64 20.50 -11.99
C VAL A 295 -17.73 20.89 -13.47
N GLU A 296 -16.62 20.88 -14.17
CA GLU A 296 -16.53 21.24 -15.59
C GLU A 296 -16.34 19.99 -16.44
N ILE A 297 -17.10 19.90 -17.53
CA ILE A 297 -16.93 18.85 -18.52
C ILE A 297 -15.78 19.24 -19.44
N SER A 298 -14.60 18.65 -19.24
CA SER A 298 -13.34 19.05 -19.88
C SER A 298 -13.05 18.37 -21.21
N ALA A 299 -13.69 17.24 -21.51
CA ALA A 299 -13.47 16.53 -22.78
C ALA A 299 -14.69 15.72 -23.21
N ILE A 300 -15.17 15.99 -24.43
CA ILE A 300 -16.28 15.26 -25.03
C ILE A 300 -16.04 15.12 -26.54
N HIS A 301 -16.51 14.02 -27.13
CA HIS A 301 -17.01 13.87 -28.49
C HIS A 301 -16.08 13.32 -29.58
N ASN A 302 -14.78 13.16 -29.39
CA ASN A 302 -13.93 12.54 -30.38
C ASN A 302 -13.14 11.35 -29.81
N GLU A 303 -12.58 10.54 -30.68
CA GLU A 303 -11.79 9.35 -30.35
C GLU A 303 -10.57 9.71 -29.46
N GLU A 304 -9.97 10.86 -29.70
CA GLU A 304 -8.82 11.35 -28.94
C GLU A 304 -9.20 11.74 -27.52
N GLY A 305 -10.31 12.44 -27.32
CA GLY A 305 -10.85 12.77 -26.00
C GLY A 305 -11.18 11.52 -25.17
N TYR A 306 -11.83 10.52 -25.78
CA TYR A 306 -12.08 9.24 -25.12
C TYR A 306 -10.79 8.50 -24.73
N ARG A 307 -9.76 8.54 -25.57
CA ARG A 307 -8.46 7.96 -25.26
C ARG A 307 -7.80 8.66 -24.07
N MET A 308 -7.79 9.99 -24.06
CA MET A 308 -7.25 10.78 -22.95
C MET A 308 -7.97 10.50 -21.64
N ILE A 309 -9.30 10.39 -21.65
CA ILE A 309 -10.09 10.05 -20.47
C ILE A 309 -9.70 8.67 -19.94
N ARG A 310 -9.62 7.66 -20.83
CA ARG A 310 -9.21 6.31 -20.44
C ARG A 310 -7.81 6.29 -19.83
N GLU A 311 -6.85 6.98 -20.45
CA GLU A 311 -5.48 7.09 -19.95
C GLU A 311 -5.44 7.77 -18.59
N LYS A 312 -6.19 8.85 -18.39
CA LYS A 312 -6.26 9.58 -17.13
C LYS A 312 -6.92 8.73 -16.03
N LEU A 313 -8.03 8.07 -16.33
CA LEU A 313 -8.71 7.18 -15.38
C LEU A 313 -7.83 5.98 -15.01
N SER A 314 -7.21 5.31 -16.00
CA SER A 314 -6.36 4.16 -15.72
C SER A 314 -5.11 4.53 -14.92
N SER A 315 -4.52 5.71 -15.19
CA SER A 315 -3.34 6.18 -14.47
C SER A 315 -3.59 6.43 -12.98
N GLN A 316 -4.82 6.77 -12.59
CA GLN A 316 -5.19 6.97 -11.18
C GLN A 316 -5.11 5.67 -10.36
N TYR A 317 -5.32 4.52 -11.01
CA TYR A 317 -5.31 3.19 -10.38
C TYR A 317 -3.98 2.45 -10.53
N ASN A 318 -3.01 3.04 -11.23
CA ASN A 318 -1.68 2.47 -11.35
C ASN A 318 -0.86 2.72 -10.08
N LEU A 319 -0.72 1.69 -9.25
CA LEU A 319 0.01 1.77 -7.98
C LEU A 319 1.47 2.19 -8.16
N SER A 320 2.10 1.85 -9.28
CA SER A 320 3.48 2.24 -9.57
C SER A 320 3.65 3.75 -9.74
N ASN A 321 2.58 4.47 -10.13
CA ASN A 321 2.58 5.92 -10.22
C ASN A 321 2.37 6.58 -8.86
N ASN A 322 1.65 5.93 -7.97
CA ASN A 322 1.24 6.46 -6.67
C ASN A 322 2.18 6.09 -5.53
N GLU A 323 2.99 5.05 -5.70
CA GLU A 323 3.93 4.57 -4.68
C GLU A 323 5.37 4.58 -5.24
N PRO A 324 6.13 5.66 -5.03
CA PRO A 324 7.53 5.72 -5.46
C PRO A 324 8.34 4.56 -4.89
N ASN A 325 9.22 3.97 -5.70
CA ASN A 325 10.12 2.91 -5.26
C ASN A 325 11.33 3.53 -4.55
N ILE A 326 11.26 3.62 -3.24
CA ILE A 326 12.34 4.14 -2.38
C ILE A 326 12.85 3.02 -1.49
N GLN A 327 14.16 2.84 -1.46
CA GLN A 327 14.81 1.76 -0.73
C GLN A 327 15.93 2.31 0.15
N VAL A 328 16.17 1.67 1.29
CA VAL A 328 17.39 1.90 2.06
C VAL A 328 18.56 1.35 1.26
N TRP A 329 19.43 2.25 0.88
CA TRP A 329 20.55 1.91 0.01
C TRP A 329 21.84 1.67 0.76
N ASN A 330 22.18 2.54 1.70
CA ASN A 330 23.40 2.44 2.50
C ASN A 330 23.28 3.15 3.84
N VAL A 331 24.07 2.72 4.81
CA VAL A 331 24.32 3.43 6.07
C VAL A 331 25.83 3.52 6.27
N ASP A 332 26.33 4.71 6.56
CA ASP A 332 27.72 4.89 6.92
C ASP A 332 28.00 4.45 8.39
N LEU A 333 28.21 3.15 8.57
CA LEU A 333 28.45 2.59 9.91
C LEU A 333 29.78 3.03 10.54
N ARG A 334 30.74 3.49 9.75
CA ARG A 334 32.11 3.83 10.20
C ARG A 334 32.34 5.34 10.34
N GLY A 335 31.46 6.15 9.74
CA GLY A 335 31.53 7.60 9.78
C GLY A 335 30.42 8.23 10.61
N ASP A 336 29.61 9.07 9.99
CA ASP A 336 28.62 9.92 10.63
C ASP A 336 27.26 9.25 10.88
N ARG A 337 27.11 7.97 10.51
CA ARG A 337 25.88 7.17 10.53
C ARG A 337 24.76 7.71 9.63
N SER A 338 25.12 8.49 8.62
CA SER A 338 24.16 8.96 7.62
C SER A 338 23.48 7.80 6.90
N LEU A 339 22.20 7.97 6.63
CA LEU A 339 21.35 7.01 5.93
C LEU A 339 21.16 7.46 4.49
N THR A 340 21.53 6.64 3.54
CA THR A 340 21.26 6.89 2.12
C THR A 340 20.04 6.11 1.68
N LEU A 341 19.05 6.81 1.18
CA LEU A 341 17.86 6.26 0.52
C LEU A 341 18.00 6.47 -0.97
N ARG A 342 17.59 5.48 -1.77
CA ARG A 342 17.59 5.58 -3.22
C ARG A 342 16.19 5.49 -3.78
N TYR A 343 15.81 6.51 -4.56
CA TYR A 343 14.62 6.50 -5.39
C TYR A 343 14.94 5.91 -6.76
N ILE A 344 14.20 4.88 -7.15
CA ILE A 344 14.28 4.23 -8.45
C ILE A 344 13.05 4.66 -9.25
N PRO A 345 13.18 5.61 -10.20
CA PRO A 345 12.01 6.16 -10.89
C PRO A 345 11.38 5.14 -11.83
N HIS A 346 10.08 4.91 -11.67
CA HIS A 346 9.27 4.18 -12.62
C HIS A 346 8.79 5.13 -13.72
N ASN A 347 8.95 4.74 -14.99
CA ASN A 347 8.53 5.58 -16.15
C ASN A 347 9.08 7.03 -16.12
N ARG A 348 10.21 7.27 -15.47
CA ARG A 348 10.82 8.61 -15.31
C ARG A 348 9.92 9.61 -14.57
N ILE A 349 8.98 9.15 -13.77
CA ILE A 349 8.12 10.01 -12.96
C ILE A 349 8.98 10.64 -11.85
N PRO A 350 9.03 11.98 -11.72
CA PRO A 350 9.75 12.63 -10.65
C PRO A 350 9.02 12.43 -9.29
N LEU A 351 9.76 12.50 -8.19
CA LEU A 351 9.13 12.56 -6.87
C LEU A 351 8.33 13.86 -6.73
N ALA A 352 7.16 13.76 -6.07
CA ALA A 352 6.38 14.93 -5.69
C ALA A 352 7.13 15.78 -4.65
N ASP A 353 6.90 17.10 -4.63
CA ASP A 353 7.57 18.03 -3.69
C ASP A 353 7.37 17.67 -2.21
N SER A 354 6.35 16.88 -1.89
CA SER A 354 6.11 16.36 -0.54
C SER A 354 7.26 15.51 0.02
N HIS A 355 8.17 15.01 -0.82
CA HIS A 355 9.36 14.28 -0.36
C HIS A 355 10.22 15.09 0.62
N LYS A 356 10.24 16.43 0.48
CA LYS A 356 10.96 17.35 1.37
C LYS A 356 10.45 17.32 2.81
N GLU A 357 9.15 17.11 2.99
CA GLU A 357 8.57 16.96 4.33
C GLU A 357 8.75 15.53 4.84
N VAL A 358 8.62 14.54 3.98
CA VAL A 358 8.80 13.14 4.36
C VAL A 358 10.23 12.86 4.86
N ILE A 359 11.26 13.49 4.25
CA ILE A 359 12.65 13.28 4.70
C ILE A 359 12.88 13.77 6.15
N LYS A 360 12.18 14.79 6.61
CA LYS A 360 12.22 15.25 8.00
C LYS A 360 11.68 14.20 8.98
N HIS A 361 10.64 13.46 8.58
CA HIS A 361 10.12 12.32 9.35
C HIS A 361 11.12 11.18 9.42
N LEU A 362 11.81 10.89 8.31
CA LEU A 362 12.88 9.90 8.25
C LEU A 362 14.04 10.27 9.16
N HIS A 363 14.52 11.50 9.08
CA HIS A 363 15.57 12.03 9.96
C HIS A 363 15.18 11.93 11.44
N ARG A 364 13.94 12.25 11.80
CA ARG A 364 13.45 12.16 13.18
C ARG A 364 13.50 10.73 13.74
N ILE A 365 13.14 9.72 12.93
CA ILE A 365 13.18 8.31 13.36
C ILE A 365 14.62 7.79 13.36
N TRP A 366 15.40 8.14 12.33
CA TRP A 366 16.77 7.63 12.18
C TRP A 366 17.74 8.27 13.20
N GLY A 367 17.59 9.57 13.43
CA GLY A 367 18.36 10.35 14.40
C GLY A 367 19.70 10.90 13.88
N PHE A 368 20.04 10.65 12.61
CA PHE A 368 21.22 11.17 11.92
C PHE A 368 20.81 11.63 10.52
N ASP A 369 21.75 12.23 9.78
CA ASP A 369 21.49 12.76 8.46
C ASP A 369 20.92 11.69 7.51
N VAL A 370 19.90 12.09 6.73
CA VAL A 370 19.26 11.27 5.73
C VAL A 370 19.47 11.90 4.36
N ILE A 371 20.05 11.15 3.47
CA ILE A 371 20.34 11.54 2.10
C ILE A 371 19.38 10.80 1.16
N LEU A 372 18.63 11.53 0.38
CA LEU A 372 17.77 10.98 -0.66
C LEU A 372 18.44 11.20 -2.02
N GLU A 373 18.75 10.12 -2.70
CA GLU A 373 19.31 10.13 -4.05
C GLU A 373 18.34 9.51 -5.05
N GLN A 374 18.43 9.92 -6.31
CA GLN A 374 17.70 9.34 -7.41
C GLN A 374 18.67 8.59 -8.32
N GLU A 375 18.25 7.42 -8.78
CA GLU A 375 18.96 6.68 -9.81
C GLU A 375 18.70 7.30 -11.18
N GLU A 376 19.76 7.71 -11.85
CA GLU A 376 19.71 8.24 -13.22
C GLU A 376 19.77 7.10 -14.24
N PRO A 377 19.32 7.30 -15.49
CA PRO A 377 19.31 6.27 -16.53
C PRO A 377 20.70 5.68 -16.87
N ASP A 378 21.76 6.39 -16.54
CA ASP A 378 23.15 5.95 -16.71
C ASP A 378 23.70 5.16 -15.52
N GLY A 379 22.86 4.87 -14.53
CA GLY A 379 23.20 4.16 -13.29
C GLY A 379 23.90 5.02 -12.23
N ARG A 380 24.08 6.32 -12.47
CA ARG A 380 24.62 7.26 -11.48
C ARG A 380 23.54 7.65 -10.48
N ALA A 381 23.96 8.08 -9.31
CA ALA A 381 23.08 8.63 -8.30
C ALA A 381 23.19 10.13 -8.26
N LYS A 382 22.05 10.81 -8.23
CA LYS A 382 21.92 12.26 -8.06
C LYS A 382 21.24 12.53 -6.72
N ILE A 383 21.88 13.31 -5.88
CA ILE A 383 21.28 13.75 -4.60
C ILE A 383 20.09 14.67 -4.91
N LEU A 384 18.94 14.33 -4.36
CA LEU A 384 17.71 15.14 -4.44
C LEU A 384 17.55 16.03 -3.21
N GLU A 385 17.77 15.48 -2.01
CA GLU A 385 17.56 16.17 -0.75
C GLU A 385 18.48 15.60 0.34
N THR A 386 18.79 16.41 1.35
CA THR A 386 19.55 16.01 2.54
C THR A 386 18.93 16.69 3.75
N CYS A 387 18.71 15.95 4.82
CA CYS A 387 18.16 16.47 6.06
C CYS A 387 18.98 15.98 7.26
#